data_638247e020671522a546890e4dfc12cd
#
_entry.id   638247e020671522a546890e4dfc12cd
#
_cell.length_a   1.000
_cell.length_b   1.000
_cell.length_c   1.000
_cell.angle_alpha   90.00
_cell.angle_beta   90.00
_cell.angle_gamma   90.00
#
_symmetry.space_group_name_H-M   'P 1'
#
loop_
_entity.id
_entity.type
_entity.pdbx_description
1 polymer ?
#
loop_
_entity_poly.entity_id
_entity_poly.type
_entity_poly.pdbx_seq_one_letter_code
_entity_poly.pdbx_strand_id
1 'polypeptide(L)'
;MDDTDRDLLPEGLEDRLPRSAAVAARVTRAAIDVLESHGYDRVQPPSIEFEKSLASRMEGVQPRRMFRFVDPASLRTLALRSDITPQVGRIAATGLSGTARPLRLCYAGQVVTIKGDGLDPTRERLQLGAELIGSDSVAATAELVAMAIEALDRKSVV
;
A
#
# COMPACT_ATOMS: atom_id res chain seq x y z
N MET A 1 12.98 -18.84 27.62
CA MET A 1 12.81 -18.23 26.28
C MET A 1 14.18 -17.68 25.96
N ASP A 2 14.88 -18.37 25.09
CA ASP A 2 16.32 -18.16 24.85
C ASP A 2 16.50 -16.80 24.14
N ASP A 3 17.47 -16.00 24.57
CA ASP A 3 17.76 -14.65 24.05
C ASP A 3 18.23 -14.68 22.58
N THR A 4 18.53 -15.87 22.07
CA THR A 4 19.00 -16.14 20.70
C THR A 4 17.91 -15.90 19.64
N ASP A 5 16.61 -16.01 19.99
CA ASP A 5 15.49 -15.81 19.06
C ASP A 5 15.16 -14.32 18.80
N ARG A 6 15.67 -13.42 19.65
CA ARG A 6 15.40 -11.97 19.51
C ARG A 6 16.25 -11.29 18.43
N ASP A 7 17.37 -11.90 18.04
CA ASP A 7 18.32 -11.33 17.07
C ASP A 7 18.09 -11.77 15.61
N LEU A 8 17.07 -12.61 15.33
CA LEU A 8 16.82 -13.12 13.99
C LEU A 8 16.11 -12.10 13.09
N LEU A 9 15.28 -11.22 13.66
CA LEU A 9 14.56 -10.19 12.91
C LEU A 9 14.82 -8.80 13.51
N PRO A 10 14.91 -7.75 12.69
CA PRO A 10 15.00 -6.39 13.18
C PRO A 10 13.75 -6.01 14.00
N GLU A 11 13.91 -5.13 14.98
CA GLU A 11 12.79 -4.61 15.77
C GLU A 11 11.66 -4.07 14.89
N GLY A 12 10.43 -4.46 15.20
CA GLY A 12 9.22 -4.06 14.46
C GLY A 12 8.97 -4.83 13.16
N LEU A 13 9.78 -5.87 12.87
CA LEU A 13 9.51 -6.85 11.82
C LEU A 13 9.18 -8.19 12.46
N GLU A 14 8.19 -8.90 11.93
CA GLU A 14 7.74 -10.18 12.46
C GLU A 14 7.30 -11.14 11.36
N ASP A 15 7.43 -12.44 11.62
CA ASP A 15 6.89 -13.48 10.76
C ASP A 15 5.37 -13.61 10.95
N ARG A 16 4.64 -13.66 9.86
CA ARG A 16 3.24 -14.09 9.88
C ARG A 16 3.16 -15.60 9.81
N LEU A 17 2.85 -16.23 10.92
CA LEU A 17 2.70 -17.68 11.00
C LEU A 17 1.45 -18.17 10.23
N PRO A 18 1.32 -19.48 9.90
CA PRO A 18 0.32 -19.99 8.97
C PRO A 18 -1.12 -19.52 9.27
N ARG A 19 -1.52 -19.46 10.55
CA ARG A 19 -2.87 -19.04 10.93
C ARG A 19 -3.11 -17.56 10.63
N SER A 20 -2.20 -16.69 11.05
CA SER A 20 -2.31 -15.24 10.82
C SER A 20 -2.13 -14.88 9.34
N ALA A 21 -1.24 -15.58 8.62
CA ALA A 21 -1.04 -15.42 7.19
C ALA A 21 -2.32 -15.80 6.40
N ALA A 22 -2.98 -16.91 6.76
CA ALA A 22 -4.23 -17.34 6.14
C ALA A 22 -5.36 -16.34 6.37
N VAL A 23 -5.50 -15.80 7.58
CA VAL A 23 -6.49 -14.75 7.89
C VAL A 23 -6.21 -13.51 7.06
N ALA A 24 -4.97 -13.01 7.03
CA ALA A 24 -4.60 -11.82 6.25
C ALA A 24 -4.91 -12.01 4.75
N ALA A 25 -4.62 -13.19 4.19
CA ALA A 25 -4.90 -13.50 2.79
C ALA A 25 -6.40 -13.49 2.47
N ARG A 26 -7.25 -14.07 3.36
CA ARG A 26 -8.71 -14.07 3.19
C ARG A 26 -9.29 -12.66 3.28
N VAL A 27 -8.90 -11.90 4.29
CA VAL A 27 -9.36 -10.51 4.47
C VAL A 27 -8.98 -9.64 3.26
N THR A 28 -7.73 -9.77 2.78
CA THR A 28 -7.27 -9.04 1.61
C THR A 28 -8.09 -9.39 0.38
N ARG A 29 -8.34 -10.69 0.15
CA ARG A 29 -9.14 -11.15 -0.99
C ARG A 29 -10.57 -10.61 -0.92
N ALA A 30 -11.25 -10.76 0.22
CA ALA A 30 -12.61 -10.29 0.40
C ALA A 30 -12.74 -8.78 0.16
N ALA A 31 -11.78 -7.98 0.63
CA ALA A 31 -11.80 -6.53 0.42
C ALA A 31 -11.51 -6.14 -1.05
N ILE A 32 -10.56 -6.81 -1.71
CA ILE A 32 -10.30 -6.58 -3.14
C ILE A 32 -11.50 -6.99 -3.99
N ASP A 33 -12.14 -8.14 -3.70
CA ASP A 33 -13.32 -8.60 -4.44
C ASP A 33 -14.47 -7.58 -4.37
N VAL A 34 -14.66 -6.88 -3.23
CA VAL A 34 -15.61 -5.77 -3.12
C VAL A 34 -15.24 -4.64 -4.09
N LEU A 35 -14.00 -4.17 -4.06
CA LEU A 35 -13.55 -3.07 -4.91
C LEU A 35 -13.67 -3.42 -6.42
N GLU A 36 -13.23 -4.62 -6.80
CA GLU A 36 -13.35 -5.11 -8.19
C GLU A 36 -14.83 -5.25 -8.63
N SER A 37 -15.73 -5.67 -7.72
CA SER A 37 -17.17 -5.75 -8.03
C SER A 37 -17.81 -4.39 -8.29
N HIS A 38 -17.23 -3.31 -7.79
CA HIS A 38 -17.62 -1.92 -8.05
C HIS A 38 -16.88 -1.28 -9.25
N GLY A 39 -16.16 -2.09 -10.05
CA GLY A 39 -15.48 -1.64 -11.26
C GLY A 39 -14.15 -0.96 -11.01
N TYR A 40 -13.47 -1.28 -9.90
CA TYR A 40 -12.10 -0.83 -9.66
C TYR A 40 -11.12 -1.84 -10.26
N ASP A 41 -10.27 -1.36 -11.16
CA ASP A 41 -9.22 -2.17 -11.76
C ASP A 41 -8.03 -2.31 -10.80
N ARG A 42 -7.56 -3.54 -10.64
CA ARG A 42 -6.43 -3.80 -9.76
C ARG A 42 -5.11 -3.41 -10.40
N VAL A 43 -4.29 -2.65 -9.66
CA VAL A 43 -2.91 -2.32 -10.02
C VAL A 43 -1.93 -2.88 -8.98
N GLN A 44 -0.75 -3.25 -9.45
CA GLN A 44 0.30 -3.81 -8.59
C GLN A 44 1.64 -3.13 -8.89
N PRO A 45 1.92 -1.97 -8.27
CA PRO A 45 3.22 -1.32 -8.41
C PRO A 45 4.33 -2.10 -7.72
N PRO A 46 5.60 -1.96 -8.16
CA PRO A 46 6.74 -2.62 -7.52
C PRO A 46 6.96 -2.11 -6.10
N SER A 47 7.56 -2.94 -5.23
CA SER A 47 7.88 -2.57 -3.85
C SER A 47 9.02 -1.56 -3.75
N ILE A 48 9.83 -1.46 -4.80
CA ILE A 48 11.03 -0.63 -4.88
C ILE A 48 10.91 0.31 -6.07
N GLU A 49 11.15 1.59 -5.84
CA GLU A 49 11.24 2.62 -6.89
C GLU A 49 12.42 3.56 -6.63
N PHE A 50 12.73 4.43 -7.59
CA PHE A 50 13.66 5.52 -7.33
C PHE A 50 13.12 6.42 -6.22
N GLU A 51 13.97 6.74 -5.24
CA GLU A 51 13.61 7.61 -4.12
C GLU A 51 12.91 8.89 -4.58
N LYS A 52 13.48 9.57 -5.59
CA LYS A 52 12.91 10.80 -6.14
C LYS A 52 11.49 10.63 -6.68
N SER A 53 11.18 9.46 -7.27
CA SER A 53 9.84 9.17 -7.79
C SER A 53 8.81 9.04 -6.68
N LEU A 54 9.15 8.36 -5.60
CA LEU A 54 8.29 8.22 -4.44
C LEU A 54 8.14 9.56 -3.70
N ALA A 55 9.25 10.22 -3.37
CA ALA A 55 9.27 11.44 -2.58
C ALA A 55 8.54 12.62 -3.25
N SER A 56 8.63 12.76 -4.58
CA SER A 56 8.03 13.89 -5.31
C SER A 56 6.50 13.89 -5.32
N ARG A 57 5.85 12.79 -4.92
CA ARG A 57 4.38 12.62 -4.92
C ARG A 57 3.80 12.41 -3.53
N MET A 58 4.64 12.52 -2.50
CA MET A 58 4.24 12.33 -1.10
C MET A 58 4.16 13.71 -0.43
N GLU A 59 3.00 14.35 -0.49
CA GLU A 59 2.77 15.58 0.28
C GLU A 59 2.80 15.26 1.78
N GLY A 60 3.69 15.93 2.52
CA GLY A 60 3.77 15.81 3.98
C GLY A 60 4.49 14.58 4.53
N VAL A 61 4.84 13.57 3.73
CA VAL A 61 5.63 12.43 4.21
C VAL A 61 7.12 12.73 4.02
N GLN A 62 7.83 12.83 5.15
CA GLN A 62 9.26 13.11 5.10
C GLN A 62 10.01 11.94 4.44
N PRO A 63 10.91 12.22 3.48
CA PRO A 63 11.79 11.20 2.86
C PRO A 63 12.59 10.38 3.89
N ARG A 64 12.74 10.91 5.10
CA ARG A 64 13.43 10.28 6.24
C ARG A 64 12.73 9.02 6.79
N ARG A 65 11.48 8.75 6.38
CA ARG A 65 10.72 7.56 6.83
C ARG A 65 10.88 6.34 5.92
N MET A 66 11.52 6.48 4.75
CA MET A 66 11.72 5.40 3.79
C MET A 66 13.05 4.70 3.97
N PHE A 67 13.07 3.39 3.86
CA PHE A 67 14.31 2.63 3.66
C PHE A 67 14.90 2.96 2.30
N ARG A 68 16.17 3.32 2.27
CA ARG A 68 16.89 3.74 1.08
C ARG A 68 18.18 2.94 0.93
N PHE A 69 18.52 2.64 -0.29
CA PHE A 69 19.77 1.97 -0.64
C PHE A 69 20.23 2.36 -2.04
N VAL A 70 21.49 2.16 -2.32
CA VAL A 70 22.04 2.45 -3.66
C VAL A 70 21.89 1.19 -4.52
N ASP A 71 21.31 1.35 -5.70
CA ASP A 71 21.26 0.29 -6.71
C ASP A 71 22.67 0.07 -7.27
N PRO A 72 23.26 -1.13 -7.10
CA PRO A 72 24.62 -1.38 -7.59
C PRO A 72 24.75 -1.33 -9.12
N ALA A 73 23.66 -1.51 -9.86
CA ALA A 73 23.67 -1.49 -11.31
C ALA A 73 23.61 -0.07 -11.89
N SER A 74 22.74 0.78 -11.37
CA SER A 74 22.52 2.14 -11.88
C SER A 74 23.21 3.24 -11.05
N LEU A 75 23.73 2.91 -9.88
CA LEU A 75 24.30 3.80 -8.87
C LEU A 75 23.31 4.89 -8.39
N ARG A 76 22.02 4.66 -8.59
CA ARG A 76 20.96 5.57 -8.17
C ARG A 76 20.35 5.15 -6.84
N THR A 77 19.84 6.10 -6.08
CA THR A 77 19.14 5.81 -4.82
C THR A 77 17.74 5.25 -5.10
N LEU A 78 17.50 4.05 -4.58
CA LEU A 78 16.22 3.38 -4.53
C LEU A 78 15.64 3.50 -3.13
N ALA A 79 14.32 3.35 -3.01
CA ALA A 79 13.64 3.27 -1.73
C ALA A 79 12.56 2.17 -1.74
N LEU A 80 12.35 1.54 -0.57
CA LEU A 80 11.17 0.73 -0.32
C LEU A 80 9.97 1.66 -0.13
N ARG A 81 8.84 1.30 -0.71
CA ARG A 81 7.61 2.08 -0.56
C ARG A 81 7.12 2.06 0.89
N SER A 82 6.81 3.24 1.42
CA SER A 82 6.11 3.42 2.70
C SER A 82 4.62 3.68 2.53
N ASP A 83 4.17 3.91 1.28
CA ASP A 83 2.79 4.13 0.86
C ASP A 83 2.63 3.77 -0.62
N ILE A 84 1.49 3.16 -0.99
CA ILE A 84 1.18 2.75 -2.37
C ILE A 84 0.48 3.86 -3.15
N THR A 85 -0.29 4.74 -2.49
CA THR A 85 -1.05 5.83 -3.13
C THR A 85 -0.23 6.67 -4.12
N PRO A 86 1.01 7.12 -3.79
CA PRO A 86 1.83 7.87 -4.74
C PRO A 86 2.20 7.08 -6.00
N GLN A 87 2.36 5.76 -5.87
CA GLN A 87 2.66 4.89 -7.01
C GLN A 87 1.44 4.74 -7.93
N VAL A 88 0.23 4.66 -7.36
CA VAL A 88 -1.02 4.64 -8.14
C VAL A 88 -1.18 5.96 -8.90
N GLY A 89 -0.92 7.09 -8.26
CA GLY A 89 -0.87 8.40 -8.93
C GLY A 89 0.13 8.44 -10.10
N ARG A 90 1.32 7.84 -9.93
CA ARG A 90 2.30 7.71 -11.01
C ARG A 90 1.75 6.85 -12.16
N ILE A 91 1.17 5.68 -11.87
CA ILE A 91 0.56 4.78 -12.88
C ILE A 91 -0.50 5.54 -13.68
N ALA A 92 -1.39 6.27 -13.01
CA ALA A 92 -2.42 7.08 -13.64
C ALA A 92 -1.85 8.18 -14.55
N ALA A 93 -0.73 8.80 -14.16
CA ALA A 93 -0.08 9.87 -14.91
C ALA A 93 0.82 9.36 -16.06
N THR A 94 1.22 8.10 -16.05
CA THR A 94 2.14 7.51 -17.05
C THR A 94 1.48 6.38 -17.82
N GLY A 95 1.43 5.16 -17.29
CA GLY A 95 0.91 3.97 -17.98
C GLY A 95 -0.56 4.06 -18.38
N LEU A 96 -1.36 4.86 -17.66
CA LEU A 96 -2.79 5.08 -17.93
C LEU A 96 -3.09 6.53 -18.34
N SER A 97 -2.09 7.28 -18.82
CA SER A 97 -2.27 8.69 -19.22
C SER A 97 -3.28 8.89 -20.33
N GLY A 98 -3.39 7.95 -21.26
CA GLY A 98 -4.36 7.96 -22.37
C GLY A 98 -5.71 7.35 -22.05
N THR A 99 -5.93 6.83 -20.85
CA THR A 99 -7.20 6.19 -20.47
C THR A 99 -8.23 7.24 -20.05
N ALA A 100 -9.49 7.03 -20.46
CA ALA A 100 -10.61 7.91 -20.12
C ALA A 100 -10.76 8.05 -18.58
N ARG A 101 -11.15 9.25 -18.14
CA ARG A 101 -11.42 9.57 -16.73
C ARG A 101 -12.92 9.46 -16.42
N PRO A 102 -13.32 9.15 -15.17
CA PRO A 102 -12.46 8.87 -14.02
C PRO A 102 -11.85 7.47 -14.06
N LEU A 103 -10.60 7.32 -13.58
CA LEU A 103 -10.00 6.03 -13.30
C LEU A 103 -10.45 5.53 -11.94
N ARG A 104 -10.80 4.26 -11.86
CA ARG A 104 -11.06 3.54 -10.62
C ARG A 104 -10.00 2.47 -10.46
N LEU A 105 -9.10 2.65 -9.51
CA LEU A 105 -7.96 1.77 -9.28
C LEU A 105 -7.97 1.26 -7.84
N CYS A 106 -7.66 -0.03 -7.65
CA CYS A 106 -7.49 -0.61 -6.32
C CYS A 106 -6.15 -1.34 -6.21
N TYR A 107 -5.71 -1.54 -4.99
CA TYR A 107 -4.42 -2.18 -4.72
C TYR A 107 -4.38 -2.85 -3.35
N ALA A 108 -3.51 -3.84 -3.21
CA ALA A 108 -3.08 -4.39 -1.93
C ALA A 108 -1.60 -4.75 -2.01
N GLY A 109 -0.84 -4.46 -0.97
CA GLY A 109 0.58 -4.79 -0.92
C GLY A 109 1.24 -4.38 0.39
N GLN A 110 2.45 -4.91 0.61
CA GLN A 110 3.24 -4.53 1.78
C GLN A 110 3.85 -3.14 1.61
N VAL A 111 3.86 -2.39 2.70
CA VAL A 111 4.56 -1.11 2.86
C VAL A 111 5.49 -1.21 4.06
N VAL A 112 6.62 -0.52 4.01
CA VAL A 112 7.65 -0.60 5.06
C VAL A 112 8.09 0.79 5.48
N THR A 113 8.14 1.03 6.80
CA THR A 113 8.62 2.29 7.38
C THR A 113 9.85 2.05 8.26
N ILE A 114 10.73 3.05 8.39
CA ILE A 114 11.93 2.94 9.24
C ILE A 114 11.55 2.79 10.72
N LYS A 115 10.46 3.42 11.14
CA LYS A 115 9.94 3.35 12.51
C LYS A 115 8.45 3.12 12.47
N GLY A 116 7.94 2.38 13.44
CA GLY A 116 6.51 2.30 13.73
C GLY A 116 5.93 3.65 14.17
N ASP A 117 4.61 3.75 14.20
CA ASP A 117 3.89 4.96 14.60
C ASP A 117 3.40 4.84 16.04
N GLY A 118 3.85 5.77 16.91
CA GLY A 118 3.36 5.89 18.28
C GLY A 118 3.47 4.61 19.10
N LEU A 119 2.33 4.01 19.47
CA LEU A 119 2.25 2.79 20.28
C LEU A 119 2.39 1.49 19.47
N ASP A 120 2.36 1.56 18.13
CA ASP A 120 2.52 0.40 17.26
C ASP A 120 3.95 0.35 16.71
N PRO A 121 4.81 -0.56 17.20
CA PRO A 121 6.18 -0.69 16.74
C PRO A 121 6.30 -1.32 15.34
N THR A 122 5.20 -1.83 14.77
CA THR A 122 5.19 -2.55 13.50
C THR A 122 5.71 -1.66 12.37
N ARG A 123 6.71 -2.16 11.65
CA ARG A 123 7.37 -1.43 10.55
C ARG A 123 6.94 -1.91 9.17
N GLU A 124 6.43 -3.13 9.06
CA GLU A 124 5.88 -3.70 7.81
C GLU A 124 4.38 -3.94 7.96
N ARG A 125 3.59 -3.34 7.07
CA ARG A 125 2.12 -3.42 7.10
C ARG A 125 1.56 -3.79 5.74
N LEU A 126 0.45 -4.52 5.74
CA LEU A 126 -0.36 -4.69 4.54
C LEU A 126 -1.24 -3.45 4.36
N GLN A 127 -1.03 -2.73 3.28
CA GLN A 127 -1.87 -1.62 2.85
C GLN A 127 -2.81 -2.08 1.74
N LEU A 128 -4.09 -1.77 1.88
CA LEU A 128 -5.11 -1.95 0.87
C LEU A 128 -5.82 -0.62 0.67
N GLY A 129 -6.14 -0.28 -0.58
CA GLY A 129 -6.80 0.98 -0.89
C GLY A 129 -7.43 1.02 -2.26
N ALA A 130 -8.19 2.08 -2.48
CA ALA A 130 -8.81 2.43 -3.75
C ALA A 130 -8.64 3.92 -4.03
N GLU A 131 -8.41 4.25 -5.29
CA GLU A 131 -8.23 5.61 -5.77
C GLU A 131 -9.20 5.88 -6.92
N LEU A 132 -9.98 6.94 -6.82
CA LEU A 132 -10.81 7.46 -7.90
C LEU A 132 -10.15 8.75 -8.42
N ILE A 133 -9.61 8.70 -9.64
CA ILE A 133 -8.76 9.76 -10.19
C ILE A 133 -9.43 10.41 -11.38
N GLY A 134 -9.57 11.74 -11.31
CA GLY A 134 -10.14 12.55 -12.39
C GLY A 134 -11.61 12.92 -12.19
N SER A 135 -12.11 12.86 -10.95
CA SER A 135 -13.40 13.43 -10.55
C SER A 135 -13.27 14.03 -9.13
N ASP A 136 -13.79 15.23 -8.95
CA ASP A 136 -13.89 15.94 -7.68
C ASP A 136 -15.33 16.06 -7.17
N SER A 137 -16.24 15.29 -7.77
CA SER A 137 -17.67 15.34 -7.43
C SER A 137 -17.98 14.75 -6.06
N VAL A 138 -19.01 15.25 -5.41
CA VAL A 138 -19.55 14.70 -4.15
C VAL A 138 -19.94 13.23 -4.32
N ALA A 139 -20.46 12.85 -5.49
CA ALA A 139 -20.81 11.47 -5.80
C ALA A 139 -19.57 10.54 -5.80
N ALA A 140 -18.42 10.99 -6.32
CA ALA A 140 -17.18 10.23 -6.30
C ALA A 140 -16.67 10.01 -4.87
N THR A 141 -16.75 11.02 -4.01
CA THR A 141 -16.42 10.89 -2.58
C THR A 141 -17.36 9.93 -1.87
N ALA A 142 -18.66 10.03 -2.11
CA ALA A 142 -19.66 9.14 -1.53
C ALA A 142 -19.46 7.68 -1.97
N GLU A 143 -19.10 7.44 -3.24
CA GLU A 143 -18.75 6.13 -3.78
C GLU A 143 -17.59 5.49 -2.97
N LEU A 144 -16.47 6.22 -2.81
CA LEU A 144 -15.30 5.74 -2.05
C LEU A 144 -15.65 5.40 -0.60
N VAL A 145 -16.44 6.26 0.08
CA VAL A 145 -16.87 6.01 1.46
C VAL A 145 -17.76 4.77 1.56
N ALA A 146 -18.73 4.63 0.66
CA ALA A 146 -19.63 3.47 0.65
C ALA A 146 -18.86 2.16 0.45
N MET A 147 -17.91 2.12 -0.49
CA MET A 147 -17.07 0.94 -0.73
C MET A 147 -16.14 0.63 0.45
N ALA A 148 -15.57 1.67 1.10
CA ALA A 148 -14.75 1.45 2.28
C ALA A 148 -15.55 0.80 3.41
N ILE A 149 -16.79 1.24 3.62
CA ILE A 149 -17.71 0.63 4.61
C ILE A 149 -18.00 -0.83 4.22
N GLU A 150 -18.39 -1.10 2.97
CA GLU A 150 -18.68 -2.47 2.52
C GLU A 150 -17.48 -3.40 2.65
N ALA A 151 -16.27 -2.95 2.27
CA ALA A 151 -15.05 -3.72 2.40
C ALA A 151 -14.71 -4.04 3.88
N LEU A 152 -15.00 -3.11 4.80
CA LEU A 152 -14.82 -3.32 6.23
C LEU A 152 -15.86 -4.29 6.81
N ASP A 153 -17.12 -4.21 6.37
CA ASP A 153 -18.17 -5.13 6.79
C ASP A 153 -17.88 -6.57 6.34
N ARG A 154 -17.44 -6.77 5.10
CA ARG A 154 -17.02 -8.07 4.58
C ARG A 154 -15.86 -8.68 5.36
N LYS A 155 -14.93 -7.86 5.85
CA LYS A 155 -13.85 -8.29 6.74
C LYS A 155 -14.37 -8.93 8.03
N SER A 156 -15.51 -8.49 8.53
CA SER A 156 -16.10 -8.96 9.80
C SER A 156 -16.75 -10.34 9.69
N VAL A 157 -16.98 -10.84 8.46
CA VAL A 157 -17.61 -12.13 8.17
C VAL A 157 -16.57 -13.23 7.85
N VAL A 158 -15.29 -12.90 7.83
CA VAL A 158 -14.15 -13.79 7.55
C VAL A 158 -13.37 -14.08 8.84
#